data_227a60a3ce821cd29673c0bd40ccd0b1
#
_entry.id   227a60a3ce821cd29673c0bd40ccd0b1
#
_cell.length_a   1.000
_cell.length_b   1.000
_cell.length_c   1.000
_cell.angle_alpha   90.00
_cell.angle_beta   90.00
_cell.angle_gamma   90.00
#
_symmetry.space_group_name_H-M   'P 1'
#
loop_
_entity.id
_entity.type
_entity.pdbx_description
1 polymer ?
#
loop_
_entity_poly.entity_id
_entity_poly.type
_entity_poly.pdbx_seq_one_letter_code
_entity_poly.pdbx_strand_id
1 'polypeptide(L)'
;MRGRRIAAGLLAGLVLVAACGSAEDARDAALSSPAPSDAPTSATGDDVDATLTTYYEQKAAWTACGRYQCASVEVPVDYADPGGERLTLKMRRLPAGDPQAKRGSLFINPGGPGGSGVDYVAQFTAVAGDDLLEAYDVVGFDPRGVASSTPLECATTAQLDAYVNTDPTPDDATEEQAFYDAALTLGERCETEGGELAGHVSTVEVAKDLDVLRAVVGDPTLSYFGASYGTMIGATYAQLFPKRAGRLVLDGAIDPSLDSEGLNKGQAEGFQTALRAYLESCVKQDDCPLGDDVAEAQQRLSDFLTGLDRTPLRTSTEGRPVTEALGFYGVAVTLYNADYWELLTRALRQGLKGNGSQLLFLADTYLSRGENGYEDNSVVALVAVNCLDDPSTMSLEEARETVPDFESVSPVFGASFAWSPVTCTAWPIKPAQEAPEIRAEGAPPIVVVGTTRDPATPYRWSEAMAEQLASGVLVTRDGDGHTGYAMGNECVDDAIDDFLVTGTAPREGLKC
;
A
#
# COMPACT_ATOMS: atom_id res chain seq x y z
N MET A 1 46.02 -14.56 0.41
CA MET A 1 45.45 -14.82 -0.92
C MET A 1 44.16 -14.00 -1.02
N ARG A 2 44.07 -13.14 -2.03
CA ARG A 2 43.06 -12.03 -2.07
C ARG A 2 41.73 -12.53 -2.61
N GLY A 3 40.65 -12.35 -1.85
CA GLY A 3 39.29 -12.60 -2.30
C GLY A 3 38.74 -11.45 -3.15
N ARG A 4 38.23 -11.77 -4.32
CA ARG A 4 37.59 -10.85 -5.27
C ARG A 4 36.12 -10.60 -4.85
N ARG A 5 35.82 -9.34 -4.64
CA ARG A 5 34.44 -8.86 -4.60
C ARG A 5 33.93 -8.68 -6.04
N ILE A 6 32.81 -9.29 -6.37
CA ILE A 6 32.13 -9.08 -7.65
C ILE A 6 31.12 -7.95 -7.45
N ALA A 7 31.37 -6.83 -8.12
CA ALA A 7 30.41 -5.74 -8.24
C ALA A 7 29.54 -6.00 -9.48
N ALA A 8 28.23 -6.03 -9.32
CA ALA A 8 27.29 -6.03 -10.42
C ALA A 8 27.16 -4.60 -10.96
N GLY A 9 27.62 -4.38 -12.19
CA GLY A 9 27.49 -3.11 -12.89
C GLY A 9 26.22 -3.09 -13.73
N LEU A 10 25.45 -2.05 -13.56
CA LEU A 10 24.37 -1.66 -14.50
C LEU A 10 25.02 -1.08 -15.77
N LEU A 11 24.68 -1.63 -16.92
CA LEU A 11 24.98 -1.05 -18.23
C LEU A 11 23.77 -0.21 -18.68
N ALA A 12 23.94 1.10 -18.67
CA ALA A 12 23.08 2.02 -19.39
C ALA A 12 23.59 2.13 -20.84
N GLY A 13 22.75 1.77 -21.80
CA GLY A 13 23.01 1.98 -23.22
C GLY A 13 22.36 3.26 -23.72
N LEU A 14 23.18 4.28 -24.03
CA LEU A 14 22.78 5.47 -24.77
C LEU A 14 22.55 5.10 -26.24
N VAL A 15 21.40 5.48 -26.80
CA VAL A 15 21.24 5.70 -28.25
C VAL A 15 20.64 7.10 -28.45
N LEU A 16 21.46 8.01 -28.95
CA LEU A 16 21.08 9.30 -29.48
C LEU A 16 20.53 9.13 -30.91
N VAL A 17 19.31 9.58 -31.16
CA VAL A 17 18.91 9.97 -32.52
C VAL A 17 18.18 11.31 -32.43
N ALA A 18 18.81 12.32 -33.01
CA ALA A 18 18.24 13.65 -33.20
C ALA A 18 17.28 13.66 -34.39
N ALA A 19 16.09 14.20 -34.22
CA ALA A 19 15.28 14.70 -35.32
C ALA A 19 14.55 15.97 -34.89
N CYS A 20 14.97 17.11 -35.46
CA CYS A 20 14.29 18.40 -35.37
C CYS A 20 12.95 18.35 -36.12
N GLY A 21 11.88 18.75 -35.46
CA GLY A 21 10.59 19.05 -36.05
C GLY A 21 9.83 20.05 -35.20
N SER A 22 9.78 21.30 -35.67
CA SER A 22 9.07 22.42 -35.06
C SER A 22 7.57 22.21 -34.95
N ALA A 23 7.02 22.36 -33.76
CA ALA A 23 5.58 22.60 -33.54
C ALA A 23 5.44 23.73 -32.49
N GLU A 24 5.57 24.95 -32.96
CA GLU A 24 4.94 26.12 -32.33
C GLU A 24 3.48 26.16 -32.81
N ASP A 25 2.57 26.56 -31.91
CA ASP A 25 1.15 26.82 -32.01
C ASP A 25 0.19 25.76 -31.45
N ALA A 26 0.17 25.68 -30.10
CA ALA A 26 -1.04 25.34 -29.31
C ALA A 26 -0.84 25.68 -27.81
N ARG A 27 -0.38 26.89 -27.51
CA ARG A 27 -0.37 27.42 -26.15
C ARG A 27 -1.24 28.68 -26.14
N ASP A 28 -2.54 28.49 -25.94
CA ASP A 28 -3.42 29.53 -25.40
C ASP A 28 -4.84 28.96 -25.27
N ALA A 29 -5.12 28.34 -24.15
CA ALA A 29 -6.43 28.25 -23.47
C ALA A 29 -6.28 27.45 -22.15
N ALA A 30 -5.34 27.82 -21.29
CA ALA A 30 -5.39 27.41 -19.89
C ALA A 30 -6.42 28.29 -19.21
N LEU A 31 -7.61 27.75 -18.96
CA LEU A 31 -8.57 28.34 -18.03
C LEU A 31 -7.93 28.33 -16.65
N SER A 32 -7.42 29.49 -16.23
CA SER A 32 -6.99 29.75 -14.87
C SER A 32 -8.21 29.63 -13.96
N SER A 33 -8.40 28.48 -13.34
CA SER A 33 -9.31 28.39 -12.19
C SER A 33 -8.73 29.25 -11.08
N PRO A 34 -9.49 30.19 -10.49
CA PRO A 34 -9.01 30.94 -9.35
C PRO A 34 -8.76 29.98 -8.19
N ALA A 35 -7.64 30.13 -7.52
CA ALA A 35 -7.39 29.44 -6.25
C ALA A 35 -8.58 29.70 -5.31
N PRO A 36 -9.06 28.70 -4.55
CA PRO A 36 -10.14 28.90 -3.60
C PRO A 36 -9.77 30.04 -2.64
N SER A 37 -10.66 31.02 -2.52
CA SER A 37 -10.43 32.27 -1.73
C SER A 37 -10.38 32.00 -0.21
N ASP A 38 -10.58 30.78 0.24
CA ASP A 38 -10.72 30.39 1.64
C ASP A 38 -9.59 29.47 2.13
N ALA A 39 -8.44 29.40 1.45
CA ALA A 39 -7.29 28.65 1.94
C ALA A 39 -6.82 29.22 3.29
N PRO A 40 -6.52 28.38 4.31
CA PRO A 40 -6.05 28.87 5.60
C PRO A 40 -4.76 29.67 5.46
N THR A 41 -4.70 30.81 6.11
CA THR A 41 -3.53 31.71 6.05
C THR A 41 -2.44 31.34 7.05
N SER A 42 -2.72 30.40 7.93
CA SER A 42 -1.76 29.87 8.91
C SER A 42 -1.74 28.33 8.88
N ALA A 43 -0.60 27.76 9.20
CA ALA A 43 -0.44 26.30 9.24
C ALA A 43 -1.34 25.62 10.31
N THR A 44 -1.64 26.32 11.40
CA THR A 44 -2.49 25.80 12.48
C THR A 44 -3.98 25.88 12.16
N GLY A 45 -4.41 26.82 11.30
CA GLY A 45 -5.84 27.08 11.02
C GLY A 45 -6.59 27.69 12.22
N ASP A 46 -7.73 28.33 11.96
CA ASP A 46 -8.56 28.95 12.99
C ASP A 46 -9.55 27.96 13.66
N ASP A 47 -9.63 26.73 13.16
CA ASP A 47 -10.59 25.67 13.51
C ASP A 47 -9.97 24.48 14.25
N VAL A 48 -8.73 24.60 14.74
CA VAL A 48 -8.10 23.58 15.59
C VAL A 48 -8.73 23.61 16.98
N ASP A 49 -9.14 22.44 17.48
CA ASP A 49 -9.61 22.31 18.86
C ASP A 49 -8.54 22.81 19.85
N ALA A 50 -8.95 23.65 20.79
CA ALA A 50 -8.03 24.25 21.76
C ALA A 50 -7.28 23.21 22.61
N THR A 51 -7.84 22.02 22.80
CA THR A 51 -7.21 20.90 23.52
C THR A 51 -6.05 20.27 22.74
N LEU A 52 -6.03 20.43 21.41
CA LEU A 52 -4.98 19.92 20.52
C LEU A 52 -3.88 20.93 20.22
N THR A 53 -4.01 22.19 20.67
CA THR A 53 -3.07 23.28 20.35
C THR A 53 -1.60 22.89 20.59
N THR A 54 -1.30 22.21 21.69
CA THR A 54 0.08 21.77 22.03
C THR A 54 0.70 20.88 20.94
N TYR A 55 -0.10 20.05 20.28
CA TYR A 55 0.38 19.15 19.22
C TYR A 55 0.61 19.91 17.92
N TYR A 56 -0.29 20.83 17.57
CA TYR A 56 -0.20 21.64 16.35
C TYR A 56 0.87 22.73 16.38
N GLU A 57 1.26 23.20 17.57
CA GLU A 57 2.30 24.24 17.74
C GLU A 57 3.72 23.67 17.79
N GLN A 58 3.89 22.36 17.80
CA GLN A 58 5.21 21.74 17.70
C GLN A 58 5.92 22.19 16.42
N LYS A 59 7.23 22.08 16.41
CA LYS A 59 8.07 22.32 15.23
C LYS A 59 8.96 21.11 15.00
N ALA A 60 9.01 20.63 13.79
CA ALA A 60 9.87 19.53 13.41
C ALA A 60 11.35 19.87 13.64
N ALA A 61 11.96 19.20 14.60
CA ALA A 61 13.38 19.37 14.91
C ALA A 61 14.21 18.43 14.00
N TRP A 62 14.42 18.87 12.77
CA TRP A 62 15.13 18.09 11.78
C TRP A 62 16.61 17.91 12.13
N THR A 63 17.07 16.66 12.15
CA THR A 63 18.46 16.26 12.40
C THR A 63 18.96 15.42 11.21
N ALA A 64 20.26 15.49 10.91
CA ALA A 64 20.83 14.71 9.81
C ALA A 64 20.76 13.20 10.09
N CYS A 65 20.27 12.43 9.13
CA CYS A 65 20.26 10.96 9.15
C CYS A 65 20.69 10.43 7.76
N GLY A 66 21.98 10.34 7.55
CA GLY A 66 22.57 10.05 6.24
C GLY A 66 22.40 11.23 5.27
N ARG A 67 21.90 10.94 4.06
CA ARG A 67 21.58 11.99 3.06
C ARG A 67 20.24 12.69 3.32
N TYR A 68 19.50 12.19 4.27
CA TYR A 68 18.18 12.66 4.66
C TYR A 68 18.22 13.48 5.95
N GLN A 69 17.06 13.99 6.34
CA GLN A 69 16.83 14.56 7.66
C GLN A 69 15.68 13.84 8.33
N CYS A 70 15.81 13.58 9.63
CA CYS A 70 14.85 12.86 10.44
C CYS A 70 14.31 13.75 11.55
N ALA A 71 13.04 13.57 11.91
CA ALA A 71 12.39 14.26 13.02
C ALA A 71 11.40 13.33 13.73
N SER A 72 11.00 13.74 14.93
CA SER A 72 9.95 13.08 15.71
C SER A 72 8.92 14.11 16.13
N VAL A 73 7.64 13.71 16.14
CA VAL A 73 6.49 14.53 16.51
C VAL A 73 5.63 13.73 17.48
N GLU A 74 5.15 14.36 18.55
CA GLU A 74 4.19 13.74 19.48
C GLU A 74 2.76 13.99 19.00
N VAL A 75 1.90 12.98 19.15
CA VAL A 75 0.45 13.06 18.96
C VAL A 75 -0.25 12.33 20.09
N PRO A 76 -1.53 12.62 20.40
CA PRO A 76 -2.26 11.85 21.41
C PRO A 76 -2.53 10.43 20.88
N VAL A 77 -2.59 9.43 21.75
CA VAL A 77 -3.10 8.11 21.41
C VAL A 77 -4.58 8.24 21.05
N ASP A 78 -5.39 8.80 21.94
CA ASP A 78 -6.80 9.11 21.71
C ASP A 78 -7.02 10.61 21.45
N TYR A 79 -7.53 10.95 20.27
CA TYR A 79 -7.90 12.33 19.93
C TYR A 79 -9.13 12.84 20.70
N ALA A 80 -9.91 11.96 21.33
CA ALA A 80 -11.00 12.34 22.23
C ALA A 80 -10.51 12.67 23.65
N ASP A 81 -9.34 12.13 24.06
CA ASP A 81 -8.64 12.49 25.31
C ASP A 81 -7.21 12.97 25.06
N PRO A 82 -7.00 14.18 24.50
CA PRO A 82 -5.66 14.69 24.17
C PRO A 82 -4.75 14.90 25.38
N GLY A 83 -5.29 14.84 26.60
CA GLY A 83 -4.53 14.89 27.85
C GLY A 83 -3.97 13.55 28.31
N GLY A 84 -4.41 12.45 27.72
CA GLY A 84 -4.03 11.08 28.01
C GLY A 84 -2.65 10.67 27.52
N GLU A 85 -2.53 9.42 27.10
CA GLU A 85 -1.29 8.87 26.56
C GLU A 85 -0.88 9.53 25.25
N ARG A 86 0.43 9.54 24.98
CA ARG A 86 1.01 10.09 23.76
C ARG A 86 1.85 9.05 23.06
N LEU A 87 1.89 9.16 21.75
CA LEU A 87 2.80 8.38 20.91
C LEU A 87 3.73 9.31 20.10
N THR A 88 4.82 8.74 19.61
CA THR A 88 5.81 9.47 18.83
C THR A 88 5.78 8.98 17.40
N LEU A 89 5.47 9.89 16.47
CA LEU A 89 5.59 9.66 15.04
C LEU A 89 7.00 9.97 14.56
N LYS A 90 7.53 9.15 13.67
CA LYS A 90 8.82 9.35 13.01
C LYS A 90 8.63 9.83 11.59
N MET A 91 9.45 10.80 11.22
CA MET A 91 9.49 11.35 9.85
C MET A 91 10.91 11.31 9.31
N ARG A 92 11.02 11.11 8.01
CA ARG A 92 12.24 11.30 7.22
C ARG A 92 11.91 12.22 6.04
N ARG A 93 12.84 13.12 5.70
CA ARG A 93 12.68 13.90 4.47
C ARG A 93 13.95 13.94 3.63
N LEU A 94 13.76 14.08 2.33
CA LEU A 94 14.73 14.63 1.41
C LEU A 94 14.39 16.12 1.21
N PRO A 95 15.25 17.08 1.61
CA PRO A 95 14.99 18.49 1.37
C PRO A 95 14.91 18.82 -0.14
N ALA A 96 14.08 19.78 -0.51
CA ALA A 96 13.95 20.28 -1.87
C ALA A 96 15.32 20.67 -2.47
N GLY A 97 15.53 20.32 -3.72
CA GLY A 97 16.77 20.61 -4.44
C GLY A 97 16.98 22.11 -4.65
N ASP A 98 15.90 22.86 -4.91
CA ASP A 98 15.94 24.32 -4.99
C ASP A 98 15.14 25.00 -3.86
N PRO A 99 15.83 25.50 -2.80
CA PRO A 99 15.14 26.20 -1.71
C PRO A 99 14.37 27.46 -2.14
N GLN A 100 14.67 28.05 -3.30
CA GLN A 100 13.98 29.24 -3.81
C GLN A 100 12.71 28.88 -4.60
N ALA A 101 12.69 27.72 -5.22
CA ALA A 101 11.52 27.16 -5.91
C ALA A 101 10.61 26.34 -4.99
N LYS A 102 11.02 26.10 -3.75
CA LYS A 102 10.30 25.24 -2.79
C LYS A 102 8.86 25.73 -2.59
N ARG A 103 7.91 24.78 -2.76
CA ARG A 103 6.46 24.99 -2.60
C ARG A 103 5.93 24.58 -1.22
N GLY A 104 6.62 23.67 -0.53
CA GLY A 104 6.22 23.10 0.75
C GLY A 104 6.76 21.70 0.92
N SER A 105 6.02 20.87 1.64
CA SER A 105 6.33 19.45 1.83
C SER A 105 5.35 18.58 1.03
N LEU A 106 5.87 17.56 0.33
CA LEU A 106 5.07 16.48 -0.24
C LEU A 106 5.14 15.31 0.71
N PHE A 107 4.05 15.03 1.41
CA PHE A 107 3.93 13.83 2.23
C PHE A 107 3.68 12.62 1.35
N ILE A 108 4.34 11.50 1.65
CA ILE A 108 4.21 10.25 0.88
C ILE A 108 3.92 9.08 1.80
N ASN A 109 3.12 8.14 1.31
CA ASN A 109 2.80 6.88 2.01
C ASN A 109 2.71 5.72 1.01
N PRO A 110 3.40 4.57 1.24
CA PRO A 110 3.42 3.42 0.33
C PRO A 110 2.16 2.56 0.41
N GLY A 111 1.36 2.70 1.45
CA GLY A 111 0.23 1.82 1.74
C GLY A 111 0.58 0.62 2.62
N GLY A 112 0.04 -0.50 2.27
CA GLY A 112 0.02 -1.75 3.03
C GLY A 112 -1.43 -2.09 3.38
N PRO A 113 -1.98 -1.75 4.57
CA PRO A 113 -1.42 -0.97 5.69
C PRO A 113 -0.18 -1.59 6.32
N GLY A 114 0.60 -0.77 7.02
CA GLY A 114 1.80 -1.23 7.73
C GLY A 114 3.13 -0.95 7.02
N GLY A 115 3.09 -0.41 5.80
CA GLY A 115 4.31 0.01 5.08
C GLY A 115 4.96 1.24 5.71
N SER A 116 6.30 1.21 5.87
CA SER A 116 7.07 2.34 6.40
C SER A 116 7.15 3.48 5.39
N GLY A 117 6.51 4.61 5.71
CA GLY A 117 6.67 5.84 4.93
C GLY A 117 8.06 6.45 5.07
N VAL A 118 8.72 6.24 6.22
CA VAL A 118 10.11 6.66 6.47
C VAL A 118 11.07 5.98 5.49
N ASP A 119 10.92 4.67 5.28
CA ASP A 119 11.77 3.93 4.34
C ASP A 119 11.36 4.16 2.88
N TYR A 120 10.10 4.41 2.63
CA TYR A 120 9.58 4.73 1.30
C TYR A 120 10.18 6.00 0.69
N VAL A 121 10.65 6.98 1.51
CA VAL A 121 11.36 8.17 1.00
C VAL A 121 12.52 7.80 0.09
N ALA A 122 13.27 6.74 0.43
CA ALA A 122 14.41 6.33 -0.37
C ALA A 122 14.00 5.75 -1.73
N GLN A 123 12.90 5.01 -1.77
CA GLN A 123 12.36 4.40 -2.98
C GLN A 123 11.71 5.46 -3.88
N PHE A 124 10.82 6.27 -3.32
CA PHE A 124 10.11 7.32 -4.03
C PHE A 124 11.06 8.33 -4.66
N THR A 125 12.03 8.84 -3.89
CA THR A 125 13.01 9.83 -4.38
C THR A 125 14.04 9.27 -5.36
N ALA A 126 14.07 7.96 -5.59
CA ALA A 126 14.90 7.33 -6.62
C ALA A 126 14.22 7.31 -8.00
N VAL A 127 12.91 7.54 -8.06
CA VAL A 127 12.10 7.42 -9.28
C VAL A 127 11.25 8.66 -9.58
N ALA A 128 11.08 9.56 -8.62
CA ALA A 128 10.34 10.81 -8.79
C ALA A 128 11.03 11.78 -9.75
N GLY A 129 10.25 12.58 -10.47
CA GLY A 129 10.76 13.56 -11.42
C GLY A 129 11.62 14.65 -10.78
N ASP A 130 12.62 15.14 -11.52
CA ASP A 130 13.56 16.16 -11.02
C ASP A 130 12.84 17.45 -10.58
N ASP A 131 11.85 17.92 -11.37
CA ASP A 131 11.08 19.14 -11.07
C ASP A 131 10.30 18.99 -9.75
N LEU A 132 9.78 17.80 -9.44
CA LEU A 132 9.12 17.51 -8.19
C LEU A 132 10.11 17.54 -7.01
N LEU A 133 11.29 16.92 -7.18
CA LEU A 133 12.35 16.90 -6.17
C LEU A 133 12.96 18.27 -5.94
N GLU A 134 12.97 19.17 -6.94
CA GLU A 134 13.38 20.56 -6.78
C GLU A 134 12.32 21.38 -6.04
N ALA A 135 11.01 21.08 -6.23
CA ALA A 135 9.90 21.85 -5.71
C ALA A 135 9.49 21.49 -4.27
N TYR A 136 9.77 20.28 -3.80
CA TYR A 136 9.25 19.83 -2.50
C TYR A 136 10.32 19.25 -1.57
N ASP A 137 10.15 19.52 -0.26
CA ASP A 137 10.67 18.55 0.72
C ASP A 137 9.83 17.29 0.61
N VAL A 138 10.41 16.16 0.17
CA VAL A 138 9.69 14.88 0.14
C VAL A 138 9.74 14.26 1.53
N VAL A 139 8.58 14.13 2.18
CA VAL A 139 8.44 13.72 3.60
C VAL A 139 7.69 12.39 3.68
N GLY A 140 8.36 11.35 4.16
CA GLY A 140 7.71 10.12 4.58
C GLY A 140 7.55 10.08 6.10
N PHE A 141 6.48 9.46 6.55
CA PHE A 141 6.23 9.22 7.97
C PHE A 141 5.75 7.78 8.17
N ASP A 142 6.13 7.19 9.27
CA ASP A 142 5.52 5.93 9.69
C ASP A 142 4.20 6.25 10.40
N PRO A 143 3.07 5.67 9.98
CA PRO A 143 1.82 5.83 10.70
C PRO A 143 1.92 5.34 12.17
N ARG A 144 1.00 5.76 13.02
CA ARG A 144 0.89 5.25 14.39
C ARG A 144 0.81 3.73 14.41
N GLY A 145 1.51 3.09 15.33
CA GLY A 145 1.57 1.64 15.43
C GLY A 145 2.43 0.93 14.38
N VAL A 146 3.08 1.67 13.46
CA VAL A 146 3.84 1.12 12.33
C VAL A 146 5.32 1.41 12.45
N ALA A 147 6.14 0.42 12.16
CA ALA A 147 7.60 0.48 12.02
C ALA A 147 8.27 1.26 13.17
N SER A 148 8.77 2.48 12.93
CA SER A 148 9.47 3.27 13.94
C SER A 148 8.56 4.22 14.75
N SER A 149 7.27 4.31 14.43
CA SER A 149 6.28 5.18 15.07
C SER A 149 5.48 4.45 16.15
N THR A 150 6.11 4.13 17.27
CA THR A 150 5.50 3.40 18.39
C THR A 150 4.83 2.12 17.90
N PRO A 151 5.60 1.14 17.37
CA PRO A 151 5.05 -0.04 16.71
C PRO A 151 4.17 -0.89 17.64
N LEU A 152 3.13 -1.51 17.06
CA LEU A 152 2.39 -2.57 17.72
C LEU A 152 3.27 -3.84 17.79
N GLU A 153 3.81 -4.16 18.96
CA GLU A 153 4.63 -5.34 19.18
C GLU A 153 3.80 -6.45 19.84
N CYS A 154 2.93 -7.11 19.07
CA CYS A 154 1.97 -8.09 19.58
C CYS A 154 2.47 -9.53 19.54
N ALA A 155 3.52 -9.83 18.78
CA ALA A 155 3.95 -11.20 18.56
C ALA A 155 5.46 -11.34 18.34
N THR A 156 6.01 -12.45 18.81
CA THR A 156 7.39 -12.87 18.50
C THR A 156 7.47 -13.43 17.09
N THR A 157 8.68 -13.50 16.52
CA THR A 157 8.93 -14.13 15.21
C THR A 157 8.29 -15.52 15.09
N ALA A 158 8.43 -16.38 16.11
CA ALA A 158 7.86 -17.74 16.06
C ALA A 158 6.32 -17.73 16.05
N GLN A 159 5.70 -16.76 16.68
CA GLN A 159 4.23 -16.62 16.69
C GLN A 159 3.72 -16.06 15.35
N LEU A 160 4.43 -15.11 14.76
CA LEU A 160 4.11 -14.63 13.41
C LEU A 160 4.36 -15.72 12.36
N ASP A 161 5.45 -16.50 12.47
CA ASP A 161 5.69 -17.64 11.59
C ASP A 161 4.52 -18.65 11.69
N ALA A 162 3.99 -18.91 12.89
CA ALA A 162 2.82 -19.78 13.06
C ALA A 162 1.56 -19.18 12.42
N TYR A 163 1.31 -17.89 12.63
CA TYR A 163 0.16 -17.18 12.07
C TYR A 163 0.16 -17.18 10.53
N VAL A 164 1.26 -16.76 9.90
CA VAL A 164 1.36 -16.67 8.44
C VAL A 164 1.42 -18.02 7.73
N ASN A 165 1.68 -19.11 8.46
CA ASN A 165 1.64 -20.49 7.95
C ASN A 165 0.31 -21.19 8.22
N THR A 166 -0.68 -20.51 8.82
CA THR A 166 -2.03 -21.06 8.95
C THR A 166 -2.57 -21.36 7.56
N ASP A 167 -3.28 -22.48 7.42
CA ASP A 167 -3.91 -22.87 6.17
C ASP A 167 -4.84 -21.76 5.67
N PRO A 168 -4.61 -21.18 4.46
CA PRO A 168 -5.43 -20.09 3.94
C PRO A 168 -6.70 -20.58 3.23
N THR A 169 -6.88 -21.89 3.04
CA THR A 169 -7.98 -22.51 2.32
C THR A 169 -8.58 -23.70 3.10
N PRO A 170 -8.94 -23.49 4.38
CA PRO A 170 -9.37 -24.59 5.24
C PRO A 170 -10.48 -25.41 4.59
N ASP A 171 -10.31 -26.75 4.53
CA ASP A 171 -11.23 -27.67 3.87
C ASP A 171 -11.98 -28.59 4.84
N ASP A 172 -11.67 -28.53 6.15
CA ASP A 172 -12.40 -29.22 7.20
C ASP A 172 -12.63 -28.33 8.44
N ALA A 173 -13.55 -28.76 9.31
CA ALA A 173 -13.95 -27.99 10.51
C ALA A 173 -12.79 -27.76 11.51
N THR A 174 -11.74 -28.58 11.48
CA THR A 174 -10.57 -28.43 12.35
C THR A 174 -9.68 -27.29 11.86
N GLU A 175 -9.48 -27.23 10.55
CA GLU A 175 -8.71 -26.17 9.89
C GLU A 175 -9.43 -24.84 9.96
N GLU A 176 -10.75 -24.80 9.73
CA GLU A 176 -11.58 -23.62 9.91
C GLU A 176 -11.46 -23.04 11.32
N GLN A 177 -11.52 -23.91 12.34
CA GLN A 177 -11.34 -23.46 13.72
C GLN A 177 -9.91 -23.00 13.98
N ALA A 178 -8.90 -23.67 13.41
CA ALA A 178 -7.50 -23.29 13.54
C ALA A 178 -7.23 -21.91 12.90
N PHE A 179 -7.86 -21.62 11.76
CA PHE A 179 -7.79 -20.31 11.11
C PHE A 179 -8.35 -19.20 12.03
N TYR A 180 -9.55 -19.42 12.58
CA TYR A 180 -10.17 -18.49 13.53
C TYR A 180 -9.30 -18.29 14.79
N ASP A 181 -8.83 -19.41 15.39
CA ASP A 181 -8.04 -19.38 16.62
C ASP A 181 -6.68 -18.67 16.44
N ALA A 182 -6.07 -18.78 15.25
CA ALA A 182 -4.83 -18.08 14.92
C ALA A 182 -5.03 -16.56 14.91
N ALA A 183 -6.11 -16.08 14.28
CA ALA A 183 -6.46 -14.66 14.26
C ALA A 183 -6.86 -14.13 15.66
N LEU A 184 -7.67 -14.90 16.40
CA LEU A 184 -8.06 -14.57 17.78
C LEU A 184 -6.83 -14.46 18.69
N THR A 185 -5.92 -15.44 18.61
CA THR A 185 -4.69 -15.45 19.42
C THR A 185 -3.81 -14.22 19.14
N LEU A 186 -3.67 -13.83 17.88
CA LEU A 186 -2.92 -12.63 17.53
C LEU A 186 -3.61 -11.38 18.08
N GLY A 187 -4.93 -11.28 17.94
CA GLY A 187 -5.73 -10.16 18.42
C GLY A 187 -5.71 -10.00 19.94
N GLU A 188 -5.89 -11.10 20.71
CA GLU A 188 -5.81 -11.09 22.18
C GLU A 188 -4.43 -10.64 22.69
N ARG A 189 -3.38 -10.98 21.96
CA ARG A 189 -2.03 -10.51 22.27
C ARG A 189 -1.89 -9.02 21.99
N CYS A 190 -2.41 -8.54 20.86
CA CYS A 190 -2.41 -7.11 20.54
C CYS A 190 -3.23 -6.30 21.55
N GLU A 191 -4.34 -6.82 22.04
CA GLU A 191 -5.13 -6.20 23.11
C GLU A 191 -4.32 -6.09 24.42
N THR A 192 -3.56 -7.14 24.77
CA THR A 192 -2.81 -7.21 26.01
C THR A 192 -1.49 -6.43 25.97
N GLU A 193 -0.72 -6.56 24.88
CA GLU A 193 0.64 -6.02 24.75
C GLU A 193 0.66 -4.65 24.07
N GLY A 194 -0.30 -4.36 23.16
CA GLY A 194 -0.45 -3.07 22.47
C GLY A 194 -1.12 -1.98 23.32
N GLY A 195 -1.77 -2.36 24.42
CA GLY A 195 -2.44 -1.41 25.32
C GLY A 195 -3.49 -0.56 24.60
N GLU A 196 -3.60 0.70 25.03
CA GLU A 196 -4.58 1.65 24.46
C GLU A 196 -4.37 1.87 22.95
N LEU A 197 -3.10 1.90 22.50
CA LEU A 197 -2.76 2.12 21.10
C LEU A 197 -3.41 1.10 20.17
N ALA A 198 -3.60 -0.14 20.59
CA ALA A 198 -4.14 -1.20 19.75
C ALA A 198 -5.56 -0.92 19.23
N GLY A 199 -6.35 -0.10 19.96
CA GLY A 199 -7.68 0.39 19.54
C GLY A 199 -7.65 1.70 18.73
N HIS A 200 -6.47 2.29 18.53
CA HIS A 200 -6.29 3.62 18.00
C HIS A 200 -5.30 3.68 16.82
N VAL A 201 -5.27 2.66 15.97
CA VAL A 201 -4.44 2.64 14.75
C VAL A 201 -5.27 2.70 13.46
N SER A 202 -6.51 3.16 13.53
CA SER A 202 -7.41 3.29 12.38
C SER A 202 -6.94 4.37 11.40
N THR A 203 -7.37 4.27 10.14
CA THR A 203 -7.12 5.27 9.09
C THR A 203 -7.58 6.67 9.48
N VAL A 204 -8.69 6.79 10.23
CA VAL A 204 -9.19 8.09 10.70
C VAL A 204 -8.19 8.78 11.63
N GLU A 205 -7.55 8.04 12.51
CA GLU A 205 -6.55 8.59 13.43
C GLU A 205 -5.24 8.91 12.72
N VAL A 206 -4.84 8.09 11.76
CA VAL A 206 -3.69 8.39 10.88
C VAL A 206 -3.92 9.67 10.06
N ALA A 207 -5.15 9.91 9.58
CA ALA A 207 -5.48 11.15 8.87
C ALA A 207 -5.42 12.39 9.78
N LYS A 208 -5.80 12.25 11.06
CA LYS A 208 -5.63 13.32 12.07
C LYS A 208 -4.15 13.56 12.40
N ASP A 209 -3.36 12.50 12.51
CA ASP A 209 -1.90 12.61 12.67
C ASP A 209 -1.29 13.39 11.51
N LEU A 210 -1.68 13.05 10.28
CA LEU A 210 -1.17 13.71 9.08
C LEU A 210 -1.47 15.21 9.07
N ASP A 211 -2.62 15.66 9.64
CA ASP A 211 -2.92 17.09 9.78
C ASP A 211 -2.02 17.77 10.84
N VAL A 212 -1.71 17.08 11.93
CA VAL A 212 -0.71 17.56 12.90
C VAL A 212 0.66 17.68 12.23
N LEU A 213 1.10 16.63 11.49
CA LEU A 213 2.39 16.63 10.80
C LEU A 213 2.49 17.77 9.77
N ARG A 214 1.41 18.03 8.98
CA ARG A 214 1.31 19.16 8.06
C ARG A 214 1.56 20.48 8.78
N ALA A 215 0.91 20.72 9.91
CA ALA A 215 1.08 21.94 10.68
C ALA A 215 2.49 22.07 11.29
N VAL A 216 3.05 20.97 11.78
CA VAL A 216 4.40 20.92 12.40
C VAL A 216 5.50 21.26 11.40
N VAL A 217 5.36 20.88 10.13
CA VAL A 217 6.30 21.28 9.06
C VAL A 217 6.06 22.71 8.56
N GLY A 218 4.92 23.33 8.91
CA GLY A 218 4.58 24.71 8.61
C GLY A 218 3.76 24.93 7.34
N ASP A 219 3.18 23.89 6.77
CA ASP A 219 2.41 23.96 5.53
C ASP A 219 0.92 24.31 5.80
N PRO A 220 0.34 25.30 5.12
CA PRO A 220 -1.08 25.67 5.29
C PRO A 220 -2.03 24.62 4.72
N THR A 221 -1.63 23.93 3.66
CA THR A 221 -2.38 22.83 3.03
C THR A 221 -1.48 21.62 2.81
N LEU A 222 -2.08 20.43 2.79
CA LEU A 222 -1.38 19.16 2.57
C LEU A 222 -1.15 18.93 1.08
N SER A 223 0.12 18.75 0.66
CA SER A 223 0.41 18.05 -0.58
C SER A 223 0.75 16.59 -0.24
N TYR A 224 0.14 15.64 -0.95
CA TYR A 224 0.19 14.24 -0.57
C TYR A 224 0.21 13.31 -1.79
N PHE A 225 1.03 12.28 -1.71
CA PHE A 225 1.02 11.15 -2.61
C PHE A 225 0.81 9.86 -1.79
N GLY A 226 -0.32 9.22 -1.98
CA GLY A 226 -0.63 7.94 -1.35
C GLY A 226 -0.76 6.83 -2.38
N ALA A 227 0.00 5.76 -2.20
CA ALA A 227 -0.10 4.55 -3.01
C ALA A 227 -0.92 3.48 -2.27
N SER A 228 -1.75 2.71 -2.99
CA SER A 228 -2.48 1.58 -2.42
C SER A 228 -3.33 2.00 -1.21
N TYR A 229 -3.19 1.33 -0.04
CA TYR A 229 -3.85 1.76 1.20
C TYR A 229 -3.60 3.25 1.54
N GLY A 230 -2.45 3.82 1.15
CA GLY A 230 -2.19 5.25 1.32
C GLY A 230 -3.24 6.15 0.66
N THR A 231 -4.00 5.64 -0.31
CA THR A 231 -5.14 6.34 -0.92
C THR A 231 -6.31 6.52 0.06
N MET A 232 -6.55 5.54 0.93
CA MET A 232 -7.55 5.64 2.01
C MET A 232 -7.17 6.71 3.03
N ILE A 233 -5.87 6.81 3.40
CA ILE A 233 -5.37 7.90 4.27
C ILE A 233 -5.64 9.26 3.61
N GLY A 234 -5.29 9.42 2.33
CA GLY A 234 -5.48 10.68 1.61
C GLY A 234 -6.94 11.06 1.41
N ALA A 235 -7.81 10.10 1.08
CA ALA A 235 -9.25 10.31 0.93
C ALA A 235 -9.91 10.65 2.27
N THR A 236 -9.57 9.93 3.34
CA THR A 236 -10.05 10.22 4.70
C THR A 236 -9.58 11.59 5.18
N TYR A 237 -8.32 11.95 4.90
CA TYR A 237 -7.82 13.29 5.18
C TYR A 237 -8.62 14.38 4.47
N ALA A 238 -8.87 14.22 3.17
CA ALA A 238 -9.65 15.18 2.40
C ALA A 238 -11.10 15.30 2.89
N GLN A 239 -11.68 14.18 3.37
CA GLN A 239 -13.00 14.17 4.00
C GLN A 239 -13.03 14.94 5.33
N LEU A 240 -12.04 14.71 6.20
CA LEU A 240 -11.98 15.35 7.52
C LEU A 240 -11.54 16.82 7.45
N PHE A 241 -10.66 17.17 6.52
CA PHE A 241 -10.03 18.48 6.41
C PHE A 241 -10.06 19.06 4.99
N PRO A 242 -11.24 19.20 4.36
CA PRO A 242 -11.33 19.57 2.94
C PRO A 242 -10.69 20.95 2.65
N LYS A 243 -10.73 21.89 3.59
CA LYS A 243 -10.11 23.22 3.45
C LYS A 243 -8.58 23.20 3.62
N ARG A 244 -8.03 22.13 4.19
CA ARG A 244 -6.59 21.93 4.39
C ARG A 244 -6.00 20.96 3.37
N ALA A 245 -6.85 20.29 2.57
CA ALA A 245 -6.41 19.53 1.41
C ALA A 245 -5.80 20.50 0.38
N GLY A 246 -4.66 20.10 -0.17
CA GLY A 246 -3.96 20.82 -1.23
C GLY A 246 -3.90 19.97 -2.49
N ARG A 247 -2.71 19.50 -2.89
CA ARG A 247 -2.50 18.66 -4.07
C ARG A 247 -2.39 17.22 -3.64
N LEU A 248 -3.45 16.46 -3.82
CA LEU A 248 -3.50 15.05 -3.43
C LEU A 248 -3.50 14.16 -4.67
N VAL A 249 -2.62 13.16 -4.68
CA VAL A 249 -2.57 12.07 -5.65
C VAL A 249 -2.81 10.76 -4.92
N LEU A 250 -3.78 9.99 -5.40
CA LEU A 250 -4.23 8.71 -4.85
C LEU A 250 -4.00 7.64 -5.91
N ASP A 251 -2.89 6.91 -5.82
CA ASP A 251 -2.42 5.99 -6.84
C ASP A 251 -2.68 4.52 -6.48
N GLY A 252 -3.38 3.79 -7.34
CA GLY A 252 -3.87 2.45 -7.03
C GLY A 252 -4.93 2.52 -5.94
N ALA A 253 -6.03 3.24 -6.19
CA ALA A 253 -7.00 3.59 -5.17
C ALA A 253 -7.86 2.39 -4.73
N ILE A 254 -8.18 2.36 -3.44
CA ILE A 254 -9.18 1.47 -2.84
C ILE A 254 -10.55 2.16 -2.91
N ASP A 255 -11.60 1.41 -3.26
CA ASP A 255 -12.98 1.90 -3.20
C ASP A 255 -13.44 1.98 -1.73
N PRO A 256 -13.65 3.19 -1.18
CA PRO A 256 -14.00 3.35 0.24
C PRO A 256 -15.43 2.94 0.60
N SER A 257 -16.24 2.55 -0.38
CA SER A 257 -17.61 2.08 -0.14
C SER A 257 -17.74 0.57 0.07
N LEU A 258 -16.64 -0.17 -0.10
CA LEU A 258 -16.62 -1.62 0.05
C LEU A 258 -16.48 -2.01 1.52
N ASP A 259 -17.22 -3.05 1.90
CA ASP A 259 -16.99 -3.81 3.12
C ASP A 259 -15.87 -4.85 2.92
N SER A 260 -15.52 -5.56 3.98
CA SER A 260 -14.45 -6.56 3.96
C SER A 260 -14.68 -7.66 2.92
N GLU A 261 -15.92 -8.14 2.73
CA GLU A 261 -16.24 -9.15 1.72
C GLU A 261 -16.01 -8.60 0.31
N GLY A 262 -16.58 -7.43 0.00
CA GLY A 262 -16.44 -6.77 -1.30
C GLY A 262 -14.98 -6.45 -1.64
N LEU A 263 -14.20 -6.01 -0.65
CA LEU A 263 -12.78 -5.73 -0.80
C LEU A 263 -12.01 -7.02 -1.13
N ASN A 264 -12.18 -8.08 -0.34
CA ASN A 264 -11.47 -9.35 -0.56
C ASN A 264 -11.87 -10.00 -1.90
N LYS A 265 -13.16 -9.97 -2.27
CA LYS A 265 -13.61 -10.49 -3.58
C LYS A 265 -13.02 -9.67 -4.74
N GLY A 266 -12.96 -8.35 -4.58
CA GLY A 266 -12.31 -7.49 -5.56
C GLY A 266 -10.83 -7.77 -5.72
N GLN A 267 -10.10 -7.99 -4.62
CA GLN A 267 -8.69 -8.38 -4.69
C GLN A 267 -8.51 -9.75 -5.35
N ALA A 268 -9.35 -10.74 -5.04
CA ALA A 268 -9.32 -12.03 -5.72
C ALA A 268 -9.44 -11.88 -7.24
N GLU A 269 -10.37 -11.04 -7.74
CA GLU A 269 -10.51 -10.74 -9.18
C GLU A 269 -9.29 -10.01 -9.76
N GLY A 270 -8.70 -9.07 -9.01
CA GLY A 270 -7.50 -8.33 -9.43
C GLY A 270 -6.30 -9.26 -9.58
N PHE A 271 -6.03 -10.09 -8.56
CA PHE A 271 -4.97 -11.09 -8.62
C PHE A 271 -5.19 -12.11 -9.75
N GLN A 272 -6.43 -12.52 -9.99
CA GLN A 272 -6.75 -13.40 -11.12
C GLN A 272 -6.47 -12.73 -12.47
N THR A 273 -6.77 -11.44 -12.60
CA THR A 273 -6.50 -10.66 -13.81
C THR A 273 -5.00 -10.56 -14.08
N ALA A 274 -4.21 -10.22 -13.07
CA ALA A 274 -2.76 -10.14 -13.18
C ALA A 274 -2.11 -11.52 -13.41
N LEU A 275 -2.60 -12.56 -12.73
CA LEU A 275 -2.16 -13.93 -12.97
C LEU A 275 -2.40 -14.35 -14.43
N ARG A 276 -3.57 -14.05 -14.97
CA ARG A 276 -3.89 -14.36 -16.37
C ARG A 276 -2.90 -13.68 -17.31
N ALA A 277 -2.59 -12.39 -17.10
CA ALA A 277 -1.61 -11.67 -17.90
C ALA A 277 -0.21 -12.32 -17.81
N TYR A 278 0.21 -12.74 -16.62
CA TYR A 278 1.44 -13.52 -16.43
C TYR A 278 1.39 -14.84 -17.21
N LEU A 279 0.32 -15.63 -17.09
CA LEU A 279 0.18 -16.91 -17.78
C LEU A 279 0.21 -16.74 -19.31
N GLU A 280 -0.49 -15.74 -19.84
CA GLU A 280 -0.46 -15.40 -21.27
C GLU A 280 0.93 -15.01 -21.78
N SER A 281 1.78 -14.44 -20.90
CA SER A 281 3.18 -14.17 -21.19
C SER A 281 4.04 -15.43 -21.08
N CYS A 282 3.85 -16.24 -20.05
CA CYS A 282 4.62 -17.46 -19.79
C CYS A 282 4.44 -18.49 -20.93
N VAL A 283 3.19 -18.83 -21.29
CA VAL A 283 2.91 -19.89 -22.29
C VAL A 283 3.42 -19.57 -23.70
N LYS A 284 3.80 -18.32 -23.97
CA LYS A 284 4.48 -17.92 -25.20
C LYS A 284 5.97 -18.26 -25.22
N GLN A 285 6.53 -18.63 -24.08
CA GLN A 285 7.94 -18.98 -23.93
C GLN A 285 8.10 -20.50 -23.99
N ASP A 286 9.06 -20.98 -24.77
CA ASP A 286 9.32 -22.41 -24.98
C ASP A 286 9.61 -23.18 -23.68
N ASP A 287 10.00 -22.49 -22.61
CA ASP A 287 10.41 -23.07 -21.34
C ASP A 287 9.45 -22.74 -20.17
N CYS A 288 8.22 -22.32 -20.44
CA CYS A 288 7.21 -22.10 -19.40
C CYS A 288 6.97 -23.40 -18.62
N PRO A 289 7.19 -23.40 -17.28
CA PRO A 289 7.08 -24.63 -16.49
C PRO A 289 5.63 -25.13 -16.33
N LEU A 290 4.66 -24.27 -16.67
CA LEU A 290 3.23 -24.55 -16.53
C LEU A 290 2.60 -25.13 -17.83
N GLY A 291 3.33 -25.12 -18.95
CA GLY A 291 2.84 -25.63 -20.24
C GLY A 291 2.68 -24.53 -21.27
N ASP A 292 1.91 -24.79 -22.33
CA ASP A 292 1.74 -23.97 -23.52
C ASP A 292 0.29 -23.51 -23.77
N ASP A 293 -0.64 -23.89 -22.87
CA ASP A 293 -2.04 -23.42 -22.86
C ASP A 293 -2.34 -22.70 -21.55
N VAL A 294 -3.04 -21.55 -21.63
CA VAL A 294 -3.34 -20.69 -20.47
C VAL A 294 -4.23 -21.39 -19.45
N ALA A 295 -5.25 -22.11 -19.90
CA ALA A 295 -6.19 -22.78 -18.98
C ALA A 295 -5.53 -23.96 -18.27
N GLU A 296 -4.74 -24.75 -19.01
CA GLU A 296 -3.96 -25.85 -18.42
C GLU A 296 -2.89 -25.33 -17.47
N ALA A 297 -2.23 -24.22 -17.81
CA ALA A 297 -1.23 -23.56 -16.97
C ALA A 297 -1.84 -23.05 -15.66
N GLN A 298 -3.02 -22.42 -15.72
CA GLN A 298 -3.77 -21.99 -14.54
C GLN A 298 -4.13 -23.19 -13.64
N GLN A 299 -4.71 -24.25 -14.21
CA GLN A 299 -5.07 -25.44 -13.45
C GLN A 299 -3.83 -26.08 -12.79
N ARG A 300 -2.72 -26.17 -13.53
CA ARG A 300 -1.47 -26.70 -13.01
C ARG A 300 -0.89 -25.88 -11.87
N LEU A 301 -1.04 -24.55 -11.91
CA LEU A 301 -0.64 -23.67 -10.81
C LEU A 301 -1.55 -23.88 -9.61
N SER A 302 -2.87 -23.95 -9.81
CA SER A 302 -3.84 -24.22 -8.75
C SER A 302 -3.54 -25.56 -8.07
N ASP A 303 -3.41 -26.65 -8.84
CA ASP A 303 -3.08 -27.98 -8.31
C ASP A 303 -1.74 -28.01 -7.57
N PHE A 304 -0.78 -27.21 -8.03
CA PHE A 304 0.52 -27.08 -7.37
C PHE A 304 0.39 -26.39 -6.01
N LEU A 305 -0.32 -25.26 -5.91
CA LEU A 305 -0.49 -24.53 -4.66
C LEU A 305 -1.31 -25.33 -3.65
N THR A 306 -2.49 -25.83 -4.02
CA THR A 306 -3.33 -26.64 -3.13
C THR A 306 -2.65 -27.95 -2.71
N GLY A 307 -1.73 -28.49 -3.53
CA GLY A 307 -0.91 -29.64 -3.16
C GLY A 307 0.07 -29.36 -2.03
N LEU A 308 0.43 -28.07 -1.78
CA LEU A 308 1.35 -27.67 -0.71
C LEU A 308 0.73 -27.81 0.68
N ASP A 309 -0.58 -27.74 0.79
CA ASP A 309 -1.29 -28.04 2.03
C ASP A 309 -0.87 -29.41 2.59
N ARG A 310 -1.04 -30.44 1.81
CA ARG A 310 -0.70 -31.82 2.23
C ARG A 310 0.78 -32.13 2.18
N THR A 311 1.54 -31.47 1.30
CA THR A 311 2.95 -31.78 1.07
C THR A 311 3.77 -30.53 0.86
N PRO A 312 4.11 -29.82 1.95
CA PRO A 312 4.94 -28.61 1.87
C PRO A 312 6.30 -28.88 1.21
N LEU A 313 6.78 -27.95 0.40
CA LEU A 313 8.05 -28.08 -0.31
C LEU A 313 9.23 -27.87 0.63
N ARG A 314 10.23 -28.72 0.47
CA ARG A 314 11.52 -28.55 1.14
C ARG A 314 12.24 -27.34 0.58
N THR A 315 12.96 -26.65 1.47
CA THR A 315 13.80 -25.51 1.15
C THR A 315 15.24 -25.72 1.64
N SER A 316 16.14 -24.82 1.28
CA SER A 316 17.50 -24.77 1.84
C SER A 316 17.53 -24.22 3.27
N THR A 317 16.46 -23.60 3.74
CA THR A 317 16.34 -23.03 5.09
C THR A 317 15.75 -24.10 6.02
N GLU A 318 16.53 -24.52 7.01
CA GLU A 318 16.11 -25.56 7.96
C GLU A 318 14.85 -25.13 8.74
N GLY A 319 13.88 -26.02 8.84
CA GLY A 319 12.63 -25.80 9.58
C GLY A 319 11.61 -24.88 8.88
N ARG A 320 11.88 -24.43 7.65
CA ARG A 320 10.99 -23.53 6.90
C ARG A 320 10.61 -24.12 5.52
N PRO A 321 9.73 -25.11 5.46
CA PRO A 321 9.16 -25.56 4.19
C PRO A 321 8.22 -24.50 3.61
N VAL A 322 7.97 -24.54 2.32
CA VAL A 322 6.91 -23.72 1.70
C VAL A 322 5.59 -24.44 1.89
N THR A 323 4.71 -23.88 2.71
CA THR A 323 3.30 -24.26 2.89
C THR A 323 2.46 -23.65 1.78
N GLU A 324 1.17 -23.96 1.72
CA GLU A 324 0.24 -23.34 0.78
C GLU A 324 0.21 -21.81 0.94
N ALA A 325 0.10 -21.30 2.19
CA ALA A 325 0.15 -19.88 2.50
C ALA A 325 1.42 -19.21 1.96
N LEU A 326 2.59 -19.78 2.22
CA LEU A 326 3.85 -19.22 1.70
C LEU A 326 3.95 -19.36 0.18
N GLY A 327 3.37 -20.39 -0.41
CA GLY A 327 3.23 -20.53 -1.87
C GLY A 327 2.39 -19.40 -2.46
N PHE A 328 1.26 -19.10 -1.83
CA PHE A 328 0.38 -18.00 -2.18
C PHE A 328 1.14 -16.65 -2.13
N TYR A 329 1.77 -16.29 -1.01
CA TYR A 329 2.54 -15.05 -0.89
C TYR A 329 3.68 -14.95 -1.90
N GLY A 330 4.38 -16.06 -2.15
CA GLY A 330 5.47 -16.11 -3.12
C GLY A 330 5.04 -15.90 -4.56
N VAL A 331 3.81 -16.31 -4.93
CA VAL A 331 3.21 -15.99 -6.24
C VAL A 331 2.70 -14.55 -6.23
N ALA A 332 1.93 -14.17 -5.22
CA ALA A 332 1.27 -12.87 -5.15
C ALA A 332 2.25 -11.70 -5.29
N VAL A 333 3.38 -11.70 -4.55
CA VAL A 333 4.37 -10.61 -4.59
C VAL A 333 4.88 -10.33 -6.01
N THR A 334 4.96 -11.34 -6.85
CA THR A 334 5.48 -11.18 -8.22
C THR A 334 4.45 -10.62 -9.20
N LEU A 335 3.17 -10.63 -8.83
CA LEU A 335 2.10 -10.06 -9.64
C LEU A 335 1.98 -8.53 -9.49
N TYR A 336 2.61 -7.96 -8.48
CA TYR A 336 2.67 -6.51 -8.27
C TYR A 336 3.46 -5.76 -9.34
N ASN A 337 4.39 -6.45 -10.03
CA ASN A 337 5.20 -5.85 -11.09
C ASN A 337 5.57 -6.89 -12.14
N ALA A 338 5.28 -6.58 -13.41
CA ALA A 338 5.58 -7.47 -14.54
C ALA A 338 7.08 -7.80 -14.68
N ASP A 339 7.98 -6.94 -14.19
CA ASP A 339 9.43 -7.20 -14.18
C ASP A 339 9.81 -8.39 -13.29
N TYR A 340 8.92 -8.80 -12.38
CA TYR A 340 9.13 -9.95 -11.49
C TYR A 340 8.62 -11.27 -12.07
N TRP A 341 7.93 -11.28 -13.22
CA TRP A 341 7.37 -12.49 -13.82
C TRP A 341 8.42 -13.55 -14.16
N GLU A 342 9.62 -13.12 -14.54
CA GLU A 342 10.72 -14.06 -14.77
C GLU A 342 11.20 -14.72 -13.47
N LEU A 343 11.15 -13.99 -12.34
CA LEU A 343 11.44 -14.55 -11.02
C LEU A 343 10.40 -15.62 -10.65
N LEU A 344 9.11 -15.33 -10.88
CA LEU A 344 8.02 -16.28 -10.68
C LEU A 344 8.23 -17.56 -11.53
N THR A 345 8.49 -17.39 -12.82
CA THR A 345 8.73 -18.50 -13.75
C THR A 345 9.87 -19.40 -13.25
N ARG A 346 10.95 -18.81 -12.75
CA ARG A 346 12.09 -19.57 -12.17
C ARG A 346 11.72 -20.26 -10.86
N ALA A 347 10.98 -19.59 -9.99
CA ALA A 347 10.52 -20.13 -8.72
C ALA A 347 9.59 -21.34 -8.93
N LEU A 348 8.61 -21.22 -9.82
CA LEU A 348 7.69 -22.32 -10.18
C LEU A 348 8.43 -23.49 -10.82
N ARG A 349 9.40 -23.23 -11.71
CA ARG A 349 10.23 -24.29 -12.31
C ARG A 349 11.01 -25.10 -11.27
N GLN A 350 11.48 -24.47 -10.21
CA GLN A 350 12.16 -25.13 -9.09
C GLN A 350 11.16 -25.84 -8.17
N GLY A 351 10.04 -25.19 -7.83
CA GLY A 351 8.99 -25.71 -6.98
C GLY A 351 8.40 -27.02 -7.54
N LEU A 352 8.07 -27.03 -8.83
CA LEU A 352 7.56 -28.23 -9.54
C LEU A 352 8.57 -29.38 -9.57
N LYS A 353 9.85 -29.14 -9.28
CA LYS A 353 10.90 -30.15 -9.10
C LYS A 353 11.18 -30.49 -7.63
N GLY A 354 10.35 -29.97 -6.71
CA GLY A 354 10.45 -30.26 -5.27
C GLY A 354 11.39 -29.35 -4.48
N ASN A 355 11.86 -28.22 -5.05
CA ASN A 355 12.69 -27.23 -4.35
C ASN A 355 11.92 -25.91 -4.18
N GLY A 356 11.50 -25.61 -2.95
CA GLY A 356 10.73 -24.41 -2.60
C GLY A 356 11.58 -23.17 -2.27
N SER A 357 12.92 -23.24 -2.29
CA SER A 357 13.77 -22.18 -1.75
C SER A 357 13.54 -20.82 -2.40
N GLN A 358 13.23 -20.75 -3.69
CA GLN A 358 12.99 -19.49 -4.37
C GLN A 358 11.56 -18.97 -4.10
N LEU A 359 10.57 -19.83 -3.95
CA LEU A 359 9.23 -19.44 -3.50
C LEU A 359 9.26 -18.91 -2.08
N LEU A 360 10.03 -19.56 -1.18
CA LEU A 360 10.22 -19.06 0.19
C LEU A 360 10.85 -17.65 0.19
N PHE A 361 11.88 -17.43 -0.62
CA PHE A 361 12.49 -16.10 -0.75
C PHE A 361 11.47 -15.03 -1.19
N LEU A 362 10.60 -15.36 -2.15
CA LEU A 362 9.55 -14.45 -2.61
C LEU A 362 8.50 -14.20 -1.52
N ALA A 363 8.07 -15.25 -0.80
CA ALA A 363 7.17 -15.11 0.34
C ALA A 363 7.78 -14.26 1.46
N ASP A 364 9.05 -14.50 1.80
CA ASP A 364 9.77 -13.71 2.79
C ASP A 364 9.90 -12.23 2.37
N THR A 365 10.06 -11.97 1.07
CA THR A 365 10.05 -10.60 0.53
C THR A 365 8.68 -9.94 0.74
N TYR A 366 7.57 -10.65 0.51
CA TYR A 366 6.23 -10.13 0.74
C TYR A 366 5.96 -9.81 2.21
N LEU A 367 6.46 -10.67 3.10
CA LEU A 367 6.22 -10.63 4.54
C LEU A 367 7.25 -9.80 5.31
N SER A 368 8.18 -9.12 4.65
CA SER A 368 9.32 -8.43 5.29
C SER A 368 10.08 -9.34 6.28
N ARG A 369 10.26 -10.61 5.94
CA ARG A 369 10.92 -11.57 6.79
C ARG A 369 12.37 -11.82 6.37
N GLY A 370 13.31 -11.39 7.21
CA GLY A 370 14.75 -11.63 7.03
C GLY A 370 15.25 -12.90 7.71
N GLU A 371 16.57 -13.09 7.71
CA GLU A 371 17.22 -14.26 8.35
C GLU A 371 16.97 -14.35 9.87
N ASN A 372 16.84 -13.22 10.55
CA ASN A 372 16.71 -13.13 12.01
C ASN A 372 15.26 -12.96 12.49
N GLY A 373 14.28 -12.98 11.60
CA GLY A 373 12.86 -12.72 11.90
C GLY A 373 12.30 -11.62 11.01
N TYR A 374 11.16 -11.07 11.39
CA TYR A 374 10.52 -9.99 10.67
C TYR A 374 11.31 -8.69 10.84
N GLU A 375 11.51 -7.95 9.78
CA GLU A 375 12.28 -6.69 9.75
C GLU A 375 11.45 -5.50 10.25
N ASP A 376 10.12 -5.64 10.18
CA ASP A 376 9.12 -4.69 10.67
C ASP A 376 7.89 -5.41 11.24
N ASN A 377 6.88 -4.65 11.64
CA ASN A 377 5.62 -5.18 12.16
C ASN A 377 4.47 -5.10 11.15
N SER A 378 4.75 -5.04 9.85
CA SER A 378 3.75 -4.84 8.80
C SER A 378 2.64 -5.89 8.80
N VAL A 379 2.95 -7.16 9.10
CA VAL A 379 1.96 -8.24 9.24
C VAL A 379 0.93 -7.92 10.34
N VAL A 380 1.39 -7.49 11.52
CA VAL A 380 0.50 -7.11 12.62
C VAL A 380 -0.30 -5.86 12.29
N ALA A 381 0.37 -4.85 11.76
CA ALA A 381 -0.25 -3.57 11.41
C ALA A 381 -1.32 -3.74 10.33
N LEU A 382 -1.07 -4.60 9.32
CA LEU A 382 -2.04 -4.93 8.28
C LEU A 382 -3.36 -5.42 8.88
N VAL A 383 -3.29 -6.39 9.79
CA VAL A 383 -4.49 -6.97 10.42
C VAL A 383 -5.16 -5.94 11.33
N ALA A 384 -4.40 -5.29 12.21
CA ALA A 384 -4.95 -4.35 13.18
C ALA A 384 -5.67 -3.18 12.50
N VAL A 385 -5.07 -2.57 11.50
CA VAL A 385 -5.66 -1.43 10.77
C VAL A 385 -6.91 -1.85 10.00
N ASN A 386 -6.83 -2.94 9.21
CA ASN A 386 -7.97 -3.39 8.42
C ASN A 386 -9.18 -3.73 9.32
N CYS A 387 -8.95 -4.39 10.46
CA CYS A 387 -10.05 -4.77 11.37
C CYS A 387 -10.59 -3.60 12.20
N LEU A 388 -9.86 -2.48 12.31
CA LEU A 388 -10.38 -1.25 12.90
C LEU A 388 -11.10 -0.37 11.87
N ASP A 389 -10.67 -0.41 10.61
CA ASP A 389 -11.29 0.39 9.55
C ASP A 389 -12.62 -0.22 9.07
N ASP A 390 -12.72 -1.55 9.01
CA ASP A 390 -13.96 -2.27 8.75
C ASP A 390 -14.23 -3.32 9.85
N PRO A 391 -15.06 -2.99 10.84
CA PRO A 391 -15.44 -3.90 11.92
C PRO A 391 -16.55 -4.90 11.52
N SER A 392 -16.85 -5.07 10.24
CA SER A 392 -17.79 -6.08 9.76
C SER A 392 -17.35 -7.48 10.16
N THR A 393 -18.30 -8.37 10.34
CA THR A 393 -18.05 -9.73 10.82
C THR A 393 -18.61 -10.75 9.83
N MET A 394 -17.88 -11.86 9.66
CA MET A 394 -18.28 -13.01 8.86
C MET A 394 -18.06 -14.29 9.68
N SER A 395 -19.09 -15.06 9.92
CA SER A 395 -18.97 -16.35 10.62
C SER A 395 -18.24 -17.38 9.75
N LEU A 396 -17.74 -18.47 10.38
CA LEU A 396 -17.14 -19.58 9.65
C LEU A 396 -18.12 -20.24 8.66
N GLU A 397 -19.42 -20.28 8.99
CA GLU A 397 -20.47 -20.82 8.12
C GLU A 397 -20.66 -19.93 6.88
N GLU A 398 -20.77 -18.61 7.07
CA GLU A 398 -20.88 -17.65 5.97
C GLU A 398 -19.64 -17.67 5.09
N ALA A 399 -18.43 -17.68 5.65
CA ALA A 399 -17.20 -17.79 4.89
C ALA A 399 -17.17 -19.04 3.99
N ARG A 400 -17.53 -20.20 4.55
CA ARG A 400 -17.63 -21.45 3.79
C ARG A 400 -18.66 -21.35 2.64
N GLU A 401 -19.79 -20.68 2.86
CA GLU A 401 -20.83 -20.49 1.84
C GLU A 401 -20.38 -19.55 0.71
N THR A 402 -19.47 -18.60 0.97
CA THR A 402 -18.95 -17.66 -0.04
C THR A 402 -17.83 -18.24 -0.89
N VAL A 403 -17.13 -19.31 -0.46
CA VAL A 403 -15.99 -19.91 -1.20
C VAL A 403 -16.31 -20.15 -2.69
N PRO A 404 -17.42 -20.80 -3.08
CA PRO A 404 -17.72 -21.03 -4.49
C PRO A 404 -17.85 -19.75 -5.33
N ASP A 405 -18.35 -18.70 -4.71
CA ASP A 405 -18.49 -17.38 -5.35
C ASP A 405 -17.15 -16.72 -5.61
N PHE A 406 -16.22 -16.83 -4.66
CA PHE A 406 -14.86 -16.34 -4.79
C PHE A 406 -14.04 -17.17 -5.79
N GLU A 407 -14.16 -18.49 -5.77
CA GLU A 407 -13.53 -19.39 -6.75
C GLU A 407 -14.04 -19.15 -8.18
N SER A 408 -15.31 -18.75 -8.33
CA SER A 408 -15.88 -18.44 -9.64
C SER A 408 -15.18 -17.24 -10.31
N VAL A 409 -14.70 -16.27 -9.54
CA VAL A 409 -13.99 -15.08 -10.02
C VAL A 409 -12.47 -15.26 -9.99
N SER A 410 -11.95 -16.11 -9.12
CA SER A 410 -10.52 -16.42 -8.99
C SER A 410 -10.28 -17.89 -8.64
N PRO A 411 -10.15 -18.79 -9.65
CA PRO A 411 -9.94 -20.21 -9.40
C PRO A 411 -8.65 -20.57 -8.66
N VAL A 412 -7.67 -19.65 -8.57
CA VAL A 412 -6.38 -19.90 -7.91
C VAL A 412 -6.33 -19.28 -6.51
N PHE A 413 -6.91 -18.10 -6.33
CA PHE A 413 -6.79 -17.35 -5.07
C PHE A 413 -8.12 -17.22 -4.32
N GLY A 414 -9.25 -17.52 -4.96
CA GLY A 414 -10.58 -17.22 -4.45
C GLY A 414 -10.84 -17.81 -3.07
N ALA A 415 -10.56 -19.09 -2.87
CA ALA A 415 -10.78 -19.74 -1.58
C ALA A 415 -10.05 -19.02 -0.43
N SER A 416 -8.77 -18.67 -0.61
CA SER A 416 -7.97 -17.94 0.39
C SER A 416 -8.57 -16.57 0.72
N PHE A 417 -9.03 -15.82 -0.29
CA PHE A 417 -9.67 -14.52 -0.05
C PHE A 417 -11.06 -14.63 0.60
N ALA A 418 -11.81 -15.72 0.37
CA ALA A 418 -13.10 -15.95 0.99
C ALA A 418 -13.01 -16.09 2.53
N TRP A 419 -11.91 -16.65 3.03
CA TRP A 419 -11.69 -16.82 4.46
C TRP A 419 -11.12 -15.57 5.15
N SER A 420 -10.53 -14.62 4.41
CA SER A 420 -9.87 -13.44 4.99
C SER A 420 -10.77 -12.60 5.92
N PRO A 421 -12.08 -12.37 5.64
CA PRO A 421 -12.96 -11.59 6.53
C PRO A 421 -13.13 -12.20 7.93
N VAL A 422 -12.96 -13.51 8.08
CA VAL A 422 -13.02 -14.21 9.38
C VAL A 422 -11.94 -13.68 10.34
N THR A 423 -10.81 -13.20 9.83
CA THR A 423 -9.74 -12.61 10.65
C THR A 423 -10.25 -11.45 11.50
N CYS A 424 -11.05 -10.54 10.92
CA CYS A 424 -11.60 -9.41 11.66
C CYS A 424 -12.79 -9.80 12.56
N THR A 425 -13.49 -10.90 12.24
CA THR A 425 -14.47 -11.50 13.15
C THR A 425 -13.82 -12.01 14.44
N ALA A 426 -12.65 -12.64 14.31
CA ALA A 426 -11.89 -13.15 15.45
C ALA A 426 -11.14 -12.03 16.22
N TRP A 427 -10.97 -10.84 15.63
CA TRP A 427 -10.24 -9.73 16.23
C TRP A 427 -11.03 -9.11 17.40
N PRO A 428 -10.52 -9.12 18.65
CA PRO A 428 -11.30 -8.70 19.82
C PRO A 428 -11.40 -7.18 19.98
N ILE A 429 -10.46 -6.44 19.39
CA ILE A 429 -10.33 -4.99 19.56
C ILE A 429 -11.32 -4.28 18.64
N LYS A 430 -12.05 -3.30 19.17
CA LYS A 430 -13.00 -2.51 18.41
C LYS A 430 -12.46 -1.12 18.12
N PRO A 431 -12.83 -0.50 16.99
CA PRO A 431 -12.39 0.85 16.66
C PRO A 431 -12.96 1.87 17.66
N ALA A 432 -12.15 2.88 18.00
CA ALA A 432 -12.56 4.00 18.83
C ALA A 432 -13.58 4.92 18.11
N GLN A 433 -13.61 4.90 16.79
CA GLN A 433 -14.52 5.69 15.95
C GLN A 433 -14.80 4.99 14.63
N GLU A 434 -15.97 5.28 14.05
CA GLU A 434 -16.37 4.75 12.74
C GLU A 434 -15.68 5.55 11.60
N ALA A 435 -15.39 4.87 10.50
CA ALA A 435 -14.90 5.51 9.29
C ALA A 435 -16.00 6.38 8.65
N PRO A 436 -15.69 7.61 8.20
CA PRO A 436 -16.67 8.48 7.56
C PRO A 436 -16.94 8.05 6.12
N GLU A 437 -18.15 8.34 5.61
CA GLU A 437 -18.42 8.27 4.17
C GLU A 437 -17.52 9.29 3.43
N ILE A 438 -16.83 8.85 2.40
CA ILE A 438 -15.88 9.68 1.65
C ILE A 438 -16.58 10.42 0.52
N ARG A 439 -16.57 11.76 0.59
CA ARG A 439 -17.02 12.68 -0.47
C ARG A 439 -16.06 13.85 -0.66
N ALA A 440 -15.40 14.27 0.41
CA ALA A 440 -14.45 15.39 0.46
C ALA A 440 -15.01 16.68 -0.15
N GLU A 441 -16.26 17.04 0.18
CA GLU A 441 -16.90 18.24 -0.36
C GLU A 441 -16.15 19.51 0.03
N GLY A 442 -15.80 20.33 -0.97
CA GLY A 442 -15.04 21.57 -0.78
C GLY A 442 -13.52 21.39 -0.87
N ALA A 443 -13.02 20.18 -1.03
CA ALA A 443 -11.63 19.95 -1.36
C ALA A 443 -11.30 20.38 -2.82
N PRO A 444 -10.07 20.84 -3.10
CA PRO A 444 -9.61 21.10 -4.47
C PRO A 444 -9.56 19.77 -5.28
N PRO A 445 -9.26 19.82 -6.59
CA PRO A 445 -9.12 18.61 -7.40
C PRO A 445 -8.17 17.58 -6.77
N ILE A 446 -8.62 16.33 -6.71
CA ILE A 446 -7.86 15.18 -6.20
C ILE A 446 -7.62 14.24 -7.39
N VAL A 447 -6.36 13.98 -7.71
CA VAL A 447 -5.99 13.07 -8.79
C VAL A 447 -6.04 11.63 -8.28
N VAL A 448 -6.84 10.80 -8.96
CA VAL A 448 -6.94 9.36 -8.70
C VAL A 448 -6.32 8.62 -9.87
N VAL A 449 -5.37 7.74 -9.61
CA VAL A 449 -4.69 6.96 -10.64
C VAL A 449 -5.10 5.50 -10.55
N GLY A 450 -5.48 4.91 -11.67
CA GLY A 450 -5.85 3.50 -11.74
C GLY A 450 -5.13 2.77 -12.88
N THR A 451 -4.61 1.59 -12.59
CA THR A 451 -3.96 0.70 -13.56
C THR A 451 -4.92 -0.43 -13.97
N THR A 452 -5.06 -0.66 -15.28
CA THR A 452 -6.11 -1.54 -15.84
C THR A 452 -6.00 -3.01 -15.41
N ARG A 453 -4.81 -3.49 -15.10
CA ARG A 453 -4.55 -4.86 -14.64
C ARG A 453 -3.82 -4.87 -13.29
N ASP A 454 -4.31 -4.02 -12.38
CA ASP A 454 -3.79 -3.94 -11.01
C ASP A 454 -4.27 -5.17 -10.20
N PRO A 455 -3.35 -5.95 -9.59
CA PRO A 455 -3.70 -7.12 -8.80
C PRO A 455 -4.34 -6.78 -7.46
N ALA A 456 -3.87 -5.75 -6.77
CA ALA A 456 -4.20 -5.48 -5.38
C ALA A 456 -5.34 -4.46 -5.24
N THR A 457 -5.41 -3.48 -6.16
CA THR A 457 -6.45 -2.46 -6.20
C THR A 457 -7.05 -2.39 -7.62
N PRO A 458 -8.01 -3.28 -7.94
CA PRO A 458 -8.60 -3.38 -9.26
C PRO A 458 -9.03 -2.04 -9.81
N TYR A 459 -8.79 -1.79 -11.10
CA TYR A 459 -9.03 -0.51 -11.78
C TYR A 459 -10.40 0.13 -11.48
N ARG A 460 -11.47 -0.69 -11.39
CA ARG A 460 -12.81 -0.21 -11.05
C ARG A 460 -12.89 0.50 -9.69
N TRP A 461 -11.98 0.20 -8.76
CA TRP A 461 -11.93 0.89 -7.47
C TRP A 461 -11.41 2.32 -7.61
N SER A 462 -10.46 2.55 -8.50
CA SER A 462 -10.01 3.91 -8.83
C SER A 462 -11.11 4.71 -9.55
N GLU A 463 -11.91 4.06 -10.41
CA GLU A 463 -13.11 4.68 -10.99
C GLU A 463 -14.10 5.06 -9.90
N ALA A 464 -14.42 4.13 -8.99
CA ALA A 464 -15.36 4.36 -7.89
C ALA A 464 -14.88 5.46 -6.93
N MET A 465 -13.59 5.46 -6.53
CA MET A 465 -12.99 6.51 -5.72
C MET A 465 -13.12 7.88 -6.38
N ALA A 466 -12.79 7.97 -7.68
CA ALA A 466 -12.88 9.24 -8.41
C ALA A 466 -14.33 9.75 -8.53
N GLU A 467 -15.31 8.85 -8.69
CA GLU A 467 -16.74 9.18 -8.74
C GLU A 467 -17.31 9.60 -7.37
N GLN A 468 -16.84 9.00 -6.28
CA GLN A 468 -17.29 9.33 -4.92
C GLN A 468 -16.74 10.66 -4.43
N LEU A 469 -15.52 11.03 -4.81
CA LEU A 469 -14.91 12.31 -4.49
C LEU A 469 -15.58 13.44 -5.27
N ALA A 470 -16.04 14.48 -4.57
CA ALA A 470 -16.71 15.64 -5.20
C ALA A 470 -15.82 16.36 -6.23
N SER A 471 -14.51 16.20 -6.15
CA SER A 471 -13.50 16.81 -7.04
C SER A 471 -12.49 15.79 -7.58
N GLY A 472 -12.88 14.51 -7.69
CA GLY A 472 -12.01 13.45 -8.20
C GLY A 472 -11.71 13.61 -9.68
N VAL A 473 -10.45 13.38 -10.08
CA VAL A 473 -9.98 13.41 -11.47
C VAL A 473 -9.25 12.11 -11.76
N LEU A 474 -9.84 11.26 -12.60
CA LEU A 474 -9.28 9.95 -12.92
C LEU A 474 -8.20 10.04 -14.01
N VAL A 475 -7.06 9.42 -13.74
CA VAL A 475 -5.98 9.13 -14.70
C VAL A 475 -5.86 7.62 -14.83
N THR A 476 -5.94 7.11 -16.06
CA THR A 476 -5.86 5.68 -16.36
C THR A 476 -4.50 5.32 -16.92
N ARG A 477 -3.82 4.35 -16.32
CA ARG A 477 -2.68 3.66 -16.90
C ARG A 477 -3.17 2.34 -17.53
N ASP A 478 -2.98 2.15 -18.84
CA ASP A 478 -3.14 0.82 -19.45
C ASP A 478 -1.85 0.01 -19.27
N GLY A 479 -1.86 -0.92 -18.33
CA GLY A 479 -0.65 -1.66 -17.98
C GLY A 479 -0.88 -2.77 -16.98
N ASP A 480 0.19 -3.52 -16.70
CA ASP A 480 0.25 -4.58 -15.70
C ASP A 480 0.97 -4.08 -14.46
N GLY A 481 0.56 -4.60 -13.30
CA GLY A 481 1.17 -4.32 -12.01
C GLY A 481 0.40 -3.32 -11.16
N HIS A 482 0.85 -3.15 -9.93
CA HIS A 482 0.20 -2.35 -8.91
C HIS A 482 0.67 -0.91 -8.96
N THR A 483 -0.28 0.06 -8.90
CA THR A 483 -0.08 1.50 -9.03
C THR A 483 0.28 1.97 -10.45
N GLY A 484 0.39 3.28 -10.67
CA GLY A 484 0.63 3.88 -11.98
C GLY A 484 1.92 4.69 -12.06
N TYR A 485 2.26 5.45 -11.01
CA TYR A 485 3.41 6.35 -10.99
C TYR A 485 4.74 5.58 -10.99
N ALA A 486 5.67 6.05 -11.81
CA ALA A 486 7.00 5.44 -11.99
C ALA A 486 6.97 3.97 -12.45
N MET A 487 5.88 3.54 -13.10
CA MET A 487 5.73 2.20 -13.66
C MET A 487 6.04 2.18 -15.17
N GLY A 488 6.93 3.08 -15.63
CA GLY A 488 7.43 3.13 -16.99
C GLY A 488 6.45 3.73 -18.01
N ASN A 489 5.53 4.58 -17.57
CA ASN A 489 4.59 5.30 -18.43
C ASN A 489 4.75 6.82 -18.24
N GLU A 490 5.55 7.45 -19.09
CA GLU A 490 5.83 8.90 -19.06
C GLU A 490 4.56 9.76 -19.04
N CYS A 491 3.47 9.35 -19.72
CA CYS A 491 2.22 10.11 -19.71
C CYS A 491 1.56 10.17 -18.34
N VAL A 492 1.64 9.09 -17.54
CA VAL A 492 1.16 9.06 -16.16
C VAL A 492 2.08 9.89 -15.28
N ASP A 493 3.39 9.68 -15.42
CA ASP A 493 4.41 10.33 -14.61
C ASP A 493 4.35 11.84 -14.79
N ASP A 494 4.33 12.33 -16.04
CA ASP A 494 4.18 13.76 -16.37
C ASP A 494 2.87 14.35 -15.81
N ALA A 495 1.75 13.62 -15.92
CA ALA A 495 0.47 14.11 -15.42
C ALA A 495 0.46 14.32 -13.90
N ILE A 496 1.13 13.42 -13.16
CA ILE A 496 1.25 13.49 -11.70
C ILE A 496 2.23 14.58 -11.29
N ASP A 497 3.41 14.62 -11.89
CA ASP A 497 4.44 15.62 -11.59
C ASP A 497 3.95 17.02 -11.92
N ASP A 498 3.34 17.24 -13.08
CA ASP A 498 2.74 18.51 -13.47
C ASP A 498 1.67 18.96 -12.47
N PHE A 499 0.78 18.07 -12.06
CA PHE A 499 -0.24 18.40 -11.06
C PHE A 499 0.40 18.77 -9.71
N LEU A 500 1.32 17.97 -9.21
CA LEU A 500 1.99 18.24 -7.94
C LEU A 500 2.82 19.55 -8.02
N VAL A 501 3.51 19.80 -9.13
CA VAL A 501 4.36 21.00 -9.26
C VAL A 501 3.56 22.25 -9.61
N THR A 502 2.57 22.19 -10.51
CA THR A 502 1.84 23.38 -10.99
C THR A 502 0.50 23.60 -10.29
N GLY A 503 -0.16 22.53 -9.82
CA GLY A 503 -1.55 22.54 -9.33
C GLY A 503 -2.58 22.43 -10.45
N THR A 504 -2.15 22.25 -11.69
CA THR A 504 -3.05 22.09 -12.82
C THR A 504 -3.50 20.63 -12.89
N ALA A 505 -4.78 20.38 -12.64
CA ALA A 505 -5.34 19.04 -12.72
C ALA A 505 -5.20 18.47 -14.13
N PRO A 506 -4.90 17.16 -14.27
CA PRO A 506 -4.95 16.48 -15.57
C PRO A 506 -6.31 16.62 -16.22
N ARG A 507 -6.34 16.44 -17.55
CA ARG A 507 -7.62 16.38 -18.29
C ARG A 507 -8.45 15.21 -17.75
N GLU A 508 -9.72 15.47 -17.46
CA GLU A 508 -10.67 14.44 -17.03
C GLU A 508 -10.66 13.23 -17.98
N GLY A 509 -10.56 12.02 -17.40
CA GLY A 509 -10.52 10.78 -18.16
C GLY A 509 -9.25 10.61 -19.00
N LEU A 510 -8.13 11.21 -18.61
CA LEU A 510 -6.84 10.98 -19.26
C LEU A 510 -6.52 9.49 -19.26
N LYS A 511 -6.24 8.95 -20.44
CA LYS A 511 -5.80 7.55 -20.63
C LYS A 511 -4.41 7.53 -21.20
N CYS A 512 -3.54 6.85 -20.51
CA CYS A 512 -2.16 6.61 -20.81
C CYS A 512 -1.94 5.09 -20.99
#